data_86bb762ff0b1dfe17f02fb36207de711
#
_entry.id   86bb762ff0b1dfe17f02fb36207de711
#
_cell.length_a   1.000
_cell.length_b   1.000
_cell.length_c   1.000
_cell.angle_alpha   90.00
_cell.angle_beta   90.00
_cell.angle_gamma   90.00
#
_symmetry.space_group_name_H-M   'P 1'
#
loop_
_entity.id
_entity.type
_entity.pdbx_description
1 polymer ?
#
loop_
_entity_poly.entity_id
_entity_poly.type
_entity_poly.pdbx_seq_one_letter_code
_entity_poly.pdbx_strand_id
1 'polypeptide(L)'
;MIFSIIAAVLLAAPARAAGAPSEGLEPSLSTSVVVPTIVTLAPTVQDYTRFADGGPDANWYIGFNNAWIVKLPPAPAGEFQRAFIGAKVGRAKTRPNTDKPWIREVIPGKVYMGISQTPSWTSEHSFFLAETSDIPADADPQARVDGVGAGEWFWSEVPMSMVSFTGPNYLIIWSPSNYFTRASSAPILAAAELDEAGAQAQAWNNHSLLGVPPRSAANSLETPITNIVPALALKLVPPAPDEPAVSVNDLTLARAGKRLLVRFSAAGEDVADAWVEVSRDRLDWERISKLQRRPPYVFGIAPEKTPAPGMYVRGVARDVSGAVGYSDPAMIPYAPR
;
A
#
# COMPACT_ATOMS: atom_id res chain seq x y z
N MET A 1 49.24 1.18 26.91
CA MET A 1 50.45 1.86 26.49
C MET A 1 50.57 1.80 25.00
N ILE A 2 50.80 2.98 24.45
CA ILE A 2 51.15 3.41 23.10
C ILE A 2 49.98 3.87 22.22
N PHE A 3 49.83 5.19 22.26
CA PHE A 3 49.10 6.04 21.30
C PHE A 3 49.87 6.12 19.96
N SER A 4 49.16 6.15 18.87
CA SER A 4 49.66 6.70 17.61
C SER A 4 48.64 7.62 16.97
N ILE A 5 48.98 8.90 17.02
CA ILE A 5 48.34 10.00 16.34
C ILE A 5 48.94 10.07 14.93
N ILE A 6 48.09 10.11 13.90
CA ILE A 6 48.53 10.49 12.54
C ILE A 6 47.80 11.77 12.16
N ALA A 7 48.62 12.79 11.95
CA ALA A 7 48.23 14.12 11.52
C ALA A 7 47.94 14.16 10.02
N ALA A 8 46.87 14.84 9.63
CA ALA A 8 46.55 15.14 8.25
C ALA A 8 47.19 16.51 7.86
N VAL A 9 47.96 16.49 6.81
CA VAL A 9 48.54 17.67 6.21
C VAL A 9 47.62 18.22 5.13
N LEU A 10 47.14 19.45 5.33
CA LEU A 10 46.46 20.23 4.30
C LEU A 10 47.51 20.80 3.34
N LEU A 11 47.32 20.49 2.05
CA LEU A 11 48.01 21.24 0.96
C LEU A 11 46.97 22.07 0.23
N ALA A 12 47.06 23.38 0.35
CA ALA A 12 46.34 24.34 -0.44
C ALA A 12 47.11 24.60 -1.77
N ALA A 13 46.38 24.61 -2.87
CA ALA A 13 46.87 25.07 -4.16
C ALA A 13 45.92 26.15 -4.72
N PRO A 14 46.46 27.13 -5.47
CA PRO A 14 45.79 28.40 -5.71
C PRO A 14 44.79 28.36 -6.87
N ALA A 15 43.79 29.20 -6.73
CA ALA A 15 42.77 29.49 -7.74
C ALA A 15 43.36 30.14 -8.99
N ARG A 16 42.89 29.73 -10.14
CA ARG A 16 42.95 30.51 -11.36
C ARG A 16 41.59 30.51 -12.04
N ALA A 17 41.00 31.69 -12.11
CA ALA A 17 39.76 31.97 -12.79
C ALA A 17 39.91 31.80 -14.30
N ALA A 18 39.00 31.08 -14.90
CA ALA A 18 38.64 31.19 -16.30
C ALA A 18 37.13 31.11 -16.39
N GLY A 19 36.51 32.18 -16.88
CA GLY A 19 35.05 32.25 -17.05
C GLY A 19 34.57 31.20 -18.02
N ALA A 20 33.62 30.40 -17.53
CA ALA A 20 32.73 29.56 -18.33
C ALA A 20 31.36 30.23 -18.37
N PRO A 21 30.62 30.14 -19.50
CA PRO A 21 29.32 30.77 -19.65
C PRO A 21 28.35 30.17 -18.61
N SER A 22 27.53 31.03 -18.05
CA SER A 22 26.42 30.64 -17.15
C SER A 22 25.50 29.66 -17.89
N GLU A 23 25.69 28.38 -17.65
CA GLU A 23 24.65 27.39 -17.90
C GLU A 23 23.46 27.77 -17.04
N GLY A 24 22.35 28.10 -17.70
CA GLY A 24 21.13 28.44 -17.04
C GLY A 24 20.78 27.34 -16.05
N LEU A 25 20.60 27.71 -14.80
CA LEU A 25 19.98 26.89 -13.77
C LEU A 25 18.64 26.45 -14.37
N GLU A 26 18.60 25.22 -14.84
CA GLU A 26 17.31 24.55 -15.09
C GLU A 26 16.51 24.67 -13.79
N PRO A 27 15.30 25.25 -13.80
CA PRO A 27 14.48 25.33 -12.61
C PRO A 27 14.25 23.87 -12.17
N SER A 28 14.77 23.54 -10.99
CA SER A 28 14.47 22.29 -10.31
C SER A 28 12.95 22.20 -10.15
N LEU A 29 12.30 21.49 -11.05
CA LEU A 29 10.86 21.23 -11.02
C LEU A 29 10.58 20.38 -9.78
N SER A 30 10.28 21.06 -8.68
CA SER A 30 9.72 20.45 -7.48
C SER A 30 8.32 19.94 -7.84
N THR A 31 8.24 18.74 -8.36
CA THR A 31 7.00 18.00 -8.37
C THR A 31 6.64 17.81 -6.90
N SER A 32 5.59 18.46 -6.43
CA SER A 32 5.01 18.21 -5.11
C SER A 32 4.50 16.79 -5.11
N VAL A 33 5.34 15.88 -4.68
CA VAL A 33 4.96 14.48 -4.46
C VAL A 33 3.97 14.49 -3.30
N VAL A 34 2.73 14.11 -3.57
CA VAL A 34 1.73 13.89 -2.51
C VAL A 34 2.20 12.72 -1.67
N VAL A 35 2.78 13.03 -0.51
CA VAL A 35 3.28 12.00 0.41
C VAL A 35 2.14 11.63 1.36
N PRO A 36 1.64 10.39 1.31
CA PRO A 36 0.62 9.95 2.25
C PRO A 36 1.20 9.88 3.67
N THR A 37 0.38 10.22 4.65
CA THR A 37 0.68 10.03 6.07
C THR A 37 0.25 8.64 6.49
N ILE A 38 1.15 7.86 7.08
CA ILE A 38 0.85 6.52 7.59
C ILE A 38 0.89 6.55 9.11
N VAL A 39 -0.18 6.07 9.73
CA VAL A 39 -0.32 5.92 11.18
C VAL A 39 -0.27 4.44 11.52
N THR A 40 0.70 4.07 12.34
CA THR A 40 0.96 2.68 12.75
C THR A 40 1.52 2.64 14.17
N LEU A 41 1.52 1.47 14.83
CA LEU A 41 2.08 1.31 16.17
C LEU A 41 3.60 1.15 16.15
N ALA A 42 4.17 0.52 15.13
CA ALA A 42 5.62 0.50 14.94
C ALA A 42 6.12 1.88 14.48
N PRO A 43 7.38 2.23 14.69
CA PRO A 43 7.94 3.51 14.24
C PRO A 43 7.78 3.73 12.74
N THR A 44 7.96 2.69 11.93
CA THR A 44 7.77 2.74 10.47
C THR A 44 7.07 1.49 9.94
N VAL A 45 6.52 1.55 8.74
CA VAL A 45 5.94 0.38 8.05
C VAL A 45 6.98 -0.68 7.68
N GLN A 46 8.25 -0.30 7.61
CA GLN A 46 9.37 -1.20 7.32
C GLN A 46 9.71 -2.12 8.52
N ASP A 47 9.39 -1.71 9.74
CA ASP A 47 9.68 -2.48 10.95
C ASP A 47 8.84 -3.76 11.08
N TYR A 48 7.77 -3.88 10.31
CA TYR A 48 6.95 -5.08 10.24
C TYR A 48 7.61 -6.16 9.39
N THR A 49 8.61 -6.82 9.96
CA THR A 49 9.45 -7.83 9.29
C THR A 49 9.19 -9.26 9.73
N ARG A 50 8.49 -9.46 10.85
CA ARG A 50 8.29 -10.79 11.41
C ARG A 50 7.02 -11.44 10.91
N PHE A 51 7.14 -12.74 10.62
CA PHE A 51 6.04 -13.65 10.36
C PHE A 51 6.17 -14.86 11.25
N ALA A 52 5.17 -15.12 12.07
CA ALA A 52 5.17 -16.24 12.99
C ALA A 52 4.04 -17.20 12.64
N ASP A 53 4.37 -18.33 12.04
CA ASP A 53 3.42 -19.32 11.53
C ASP A 53 3.53 -20.70 12.20
N GLY A 54 4.06 -20.75 13.40
CA GLY A 54 4.14 -21.97 14.18
C GLY A 54 4.94 -21.82 15.46
N GLY A 55 4.46 -22.43 16.50
CA GLY A 55 5.06 -22.40 17.84
C GLY A 55 4.07 -21.90 18.90
N PRO A 56 4.36 -22.11 20.20
CA PRO A 56 3.43 -21.79 21.26
C PRO A 56 3.06 -20.31 21.38
N ASP A 57 3.87 -19.42 20.80
CA ASP A 57 3.70 -17.98 20.92
C ASP A 57 3.29 -17.28 19.59
N ALA A 58 2.87 -18.04 18.58
CA ALA A 58 2.96 -17.50 17.23
C ALA A 58 1.87 -17.93 16.26
N ASN A 59 0.64 -17.97 16.67
CA ASN A 59 -0.50 -18.17 15.78
C ASN A 59 -0.93 -16.85 15.12
N TRP A 60 -0.03 -16.21 14.40
CA TRP A 60 -0.29 -14.92 13.71
C TRP A 60 -1.19 -15.05 12.47
N TYR A 61 -1.89 -16.15 12.32
CA TYR A 61 -2.79 -16.34 11.19
C TYR A 61 -4.01 -15.42 11.26
N ILE A 62 -4.48 -15.02 10.08
CA ILE A 62 -5.72 -14.28 9.92
C ILE A 62 -6.83 -15.31 9.71
N GLY A 63 -7.68 -15.52 10.71
CA GLY A 63 -8.56 -16.65 10.75
C GLY A 63 -10.05 -16.33 10.80
N PHE A 64 -10.81 -17.41 10.60
CA PHE A 64 -12.23 -17.47 10.90
C PHE A 64 -12.50 -17.33 12.40
N ASN A 65 -11.59 -17.86 13.20
CA ASN A 65 -11.60 -17.88 14.66
C ASN A 65 -10.40 -17.14 15.27
N ASN A 66 -9.79 -16.24 14.55
CA ASN A 66 -8.62 -15.52 15.01
C ASN A 66 -8.53 -14.14 14.35
N ALA A 67 -8.97 -13.12 15.06
CA ALA A 67 -8.92 -11.74 14.62
C ALA A 67 -7.85 -10.97 15.38
N TRP A 68 -7.21 -10.02 14.71
CA TRP A 68 -6.21 -9.14 15.29
C TRP A 68 -6.71 -7.71 15.32
N ILE A 69 -6.51 -7.05 16.45
CA ILE A 69 -7.01 -5.71 16.72
C ILE A 69 -5.83 -4.82 17.14
N VAL A 70 -5.78 -3.61 16.60
CA VAL A 70 -4.88 -2.56 17.09
C VAL A 70 -5.65 -1.29 17.42
N LYS A 71 -5.18 -0.56 18.40
CA LYS A 71 -5.64 0.77 18.77
C LYS A 71 -4.59 1.77 18.33
N LEU A 72 -4.80 2.40 17.19
CA LEU A 72 -3.97 3.49 16.72
C LEU A 72 -4.30 4.80 17.46
N PRO A 73 -3.34 5.74 17.55
CA PRO A 73 -3.62 7.08 18.03
C PRO A 73 -4.64 7.79 17.14
N PRO A 74 -5.12 8.97 17.54
CA PRO A 74 -5.86 9.86 16.65
C PRO A 74 -5.07 10.09 15.36
N ALA A 75 -5.77 10.21 14.23
CA ALA A 75 -5.15 10.66 12.99
C ALA A 75 -4.53 12.05 13.22
N PRO A 76 -3.37 12.35 12.63
CA PRO A 76 -2.74 13.66 12.76
C PRO A 76 -3.63 14.75 12.17
N ALA A 77 -3.50 15.95 12.72
CA ALA A 77 -4.15 17.11 12.15
C ALA A 77 -3.62 17.38 10.72
N GLY A 78 -4.51 17.70 9.81
CA GLY A 78 -4.19 17.96 8.40
C GLY A 78 -5.44 17.90 7.53
N GLU A 79 -5.26 18.35 6.29
CA GLU A 79 -6.29 18.18 5.26
C GLU A 79 -6.02 16.88 4.50
N PHE A 80 -6.98 15.97 4.54
CA PHE A 80 -6.89 14.69 3.85
C PHE A 80 -8.14 14.47 3.00
N GLN A 81 -7.94 13.96 1.80
CA GLN A 81 -9.01 13.69 0.86
C GLN A 81 -9.45 12.22 0.89
N ARG A 82 -8.51 11.30 1.13
CA ARG A 82 -8.76 9.85 1.12
C ARG A 82 -8.11 9.18 2.31
N ALA A 83 -8.76 8.12 2.79
CA ALA A 83 -8.26 7.26 3.85
C ALA A 83 -8.25 5.79 3.42
N PHE A 84 -7.26 5.06 3.86
CA PHE A 84 -7.12 3.63 3.62
C PHE A 84 -6.73 2.92 4.92
N ILE A 85 -7.29 1.75 5.13
CA ILE A 85 -6.80 0.82 6.13
C ILE A 85 -6.03 -0.29 5.43
N GLY A 86 -4.96 -0.75 6.04
CA GLY A 86 -4.11 -1.76 5.41
C GLY A 86 -3.45 -2.69 6.40
N ALA A 87 -3.02 -3.83 5.86
CA ALA A 87 -2.26 -4.83 6.60
C ALA A 87 -1.15 -5.41 5.74
N LYS A 88 -0.02 -5.76 6.37
CA LYS A 88 1.03 -6.53 5.71
C LYS A 88 0.75 -8.01 5.92
N VAL A 89 0.40 -8.70 4.83
CA VAL A 89 -0.02 -10.10 4.83
C VAL A 89 0.88 -10.90 3.91
N GLY A 90 1.18 -12.12 4.30
CA GLY A 90 1.99 -13.04 3.50
C GLY A 90 1.69 -14.49 3.83
N ARG A 91 2.49 -15.39 3.25
CA ARG A 91 2.47 -16.82 3.51
C ARG A 91 1.10 -17.46 3.34
N ALA A 92 0.37 -17.10 2.27
CA ALA A 92 -0.83 -17.81 1.89
C ALA A 92 -0.54 -19.32 1.79
N LYS A 93 -1.31 -20.13 2.50
CA LYS A 93 -1.05 -21.58 2.58
C LYS A 93 -1.53 -22.29 1.33
N THR A 94 -0.84 -23.37 1.00
CA THR A 94 -1.13 -24.18 -0.18
C THR A 94 -1.47 -25.60 0.23
N ARG A 95 -2.28 -26.27 -0.56
CA ARG A 95 -2.61 -27.71 -0.46
C ARG A 95 -2.35 -28.40 -1.80
N PRO A 96 -2.17 -29.74 -1.82
CA PRO A 96 -2.18 -30.48 -3.06
C PRO A 96 -3.54 -30.31 -3.78
N ASN A 97 -3.47 -30.14 -5.10
CA ASN A 97 -4.67 -30.13 -5.91
C ASN A 97 -5.32 -31.53 -5.91
N THR A 98 -6.66 -31.60 -5.87
CA THR A 98 -7.39 -32.87 -5.74
C THR A 98 -7.15 -33.79 -6.94
N ASP A 99 -7.12 -33.24 -8.15
CA ASP A 99 -7.01 -34.02 -9.39
C ASP A 99 -5.54 -34.26 -9.80
N LYS A 100 -4.67 -33.34 -9.40
CA LYS A 100 -3.23 -33.37 -9.72
C LYS A 100 -2.41 -33.14 -8.46
N PRO A 101 -2.25 -34.15 -7.58
CA PRO A 101 -1.63 -33.98 -6.26
C PRO A 101 -0.18 -33.44 -6.28
N TRP A 102 0.50 -33.52 -7.42
CA TRP A 102 1.83 -32.92 -7.63
C TRP A 102 1.80 -31.40 -7.87
N ILE A 103 0.63 -30.83 -8.12
CA ILE A 103 0.42 -29.37 -8.22
C ILE A 103 -0.10 -28.88 -6.87
N ARG A 104 0.51 -27.81 -6.39
CA ARG A 104 0.02 -27.11 -5.21
C ARG A 104 -0.87 -25.96 -5.62
N GLU A 105 -1.98 -25.79 -4.94
CA GLU A 105 -2.92 -24.67 -5.10
C GLU A 105 -3.05 -23.90 -3.79
N VAL A 106 -3.21 -22.59 -3.88
CA VAL A 106 -3.47 -21.73 -2.72
C VAL A 106 -4.82 -22.12 -2.12
N ILE A 107 -4.89 -22.22 -0.80
CA ILE A 107 -6.15 -22.44 -0.09
C ILE A 107 -7.02 -21.21 -0.27
N PRO A 108 -8.19 -21.30 -0.93
CA PRO A 108 -9.00 -20.14 -1.26
C PRO A 108 -9.64 -19.52 -0.02
N GLY A 109 -9.65 -18.19 0.02
CA GLY A 109 -10.33 -17.44 1.08
C GLY A 109 -10.17 -15.94 0.91
N LYS A 110 -10.94 -15.22 1.72
CA LYS A 110 -10.97 -13.75 1.70
C LYS A 110 -10.54 -13.19 3.04
N VAL A 111 -9.84 -12.08 3.01
CA VAL A 111 -9.42 -11.33 4.18
C VAL A 111 -10.16 -9.99 4.17
N TYR A 112 -10.65 -9.60 5.34
CA TYR A 112 -11.35 -8.35 5.57
C TYR A 112 -10.68 -7.56 6.67
N MET A 113 -10.82 -6.25 6.59
CA MET A 113 -10.46 -5.33 7.66
C MET A 113 -11.65 -4.47 8.05
N GLY A 114 -11.57 -3.93 9.26
CA GLY A 114 -12.53 -2.95 9.75
C GLY A 114 -11.85 -1.79 10.44
N ILE A 115 -12.53 -0.63 10.44
CA ILE A 115 -12.15 0.55 11.22
C ILE A 115 -13.34 1.02 12.04
N SER A 116 -13.09 1.40 13.29
CA SER A 116 -14.08 1.97 14.20
C SER A 116 -13.41 2.89 15.21
N GLN A 117 -14.15 3.84 15.75
CA GLN A 117 -13.70 4.72 16.85
C GLN A 117 -13.82 4.05 18.24
N THR A 118 -14.44 2.89 18.31
CA THR A 118 -14.57 2.06 19.50
C THR A 118 -14.16 0.62 19.18
N PRO A 119 -13.83 -0.22 20.17
CA PRO A 119 -13.48 -1.63 19.92
C PRO A 119 -14.73 -2.49 19.59
N SER A 120 -15.58 -2.00 18.70
CA SER A 120 -16.80 -2.64 18.24
C SER A 120 -16.99 -2.35 16.75
N TRP A 121 -17.37 -3.36 15.99
CA TRP A 121 -17.55 -3.26 14.54
C TRP A 121 -18.87 -3.87 14.12
N THR A 122 -19.42 -3.33 13.04
CA THR A 122 -20.61 -3.83 12.34
C THR A 122 -20.21 -4.17 10.89
N SER A 123 -21.14 -4.68 10.11
CA SER A 123 -20.92 -4.93 8.69
C SER A 123 -20.57 -3.66 7.90
N GLU A 124 -21.02 -2.49 8.34
CA GLU A 124 -20.74 -1.19 7.73
C GLU A 124 -19.28 -0.75 7.91
N HIS A 125 -18.64 -1.27 8.96
CA HIS A 125 -17.23 -1.00 9.25
C HIS A 125 -16.28 -2.01 8.57
N SER A 126 -16.78 -2.88 7.71
CA SER A 126 -16.06 -4.03 7.16
C SER A 126 -15.73 -3.84 5.69
N PHE A 127 -14.47 -3.93 5.35
CA PHE A 127 -13.94 -3.69 4.01
C PHE A 127 -13.17 -4.91 3.53
N PHE A 128 -13.37 -5.28 2.27
CA PHE A 128 -12.58 -6.33 1.63
C PHE A 128 -11.12 -5.86 1.49
N LEU A 129 -10.18 -6.71 1.88
CA LEU A 129 -8.76 -6.40 1.78
C LEU A 129 -8.08 -7.16 0.65
N ALA A 130 -8.18 -8.49 0.64
CA ALA A 130 -7.50 -9.32 -0.35
C ALA A 130 -8.13 -10.71 -0.48
N GLU A 131 -7.93 -11.36 -1.63
CA GLU A 131 -8.08 -12.80 -1.78
C GLU A 131 -6.73 -13.50 -1.55
N THR A 132 -6.76 -14.73 -1.07
CA THR A 132 -5.51 -15.48 -0.83
C THR A 132 -4.70 -15.76 -2.08
N SER A 133 -5.33 -15.75 -3.25
CA SER A 133 -4.64 -15.82 -4.56
C SER A 133 -3.69 -14.64 -4.82
N ASP A 134 -3.97 -13.49 -4.20
CA ASP A 134 -3.18 -12.26 -4.37
C ASP A 134 -2.06 -12.15 -3.31
N ILE A 135 -2.17 -12.94 -2.25
CA ILE A 135 -1.21 -12.93 -1.13
C ILE A 135 -0.01 -13.81 -1.47
N PRO A 136 1.24 -13.35 -1.24
CA PRO A 136 2.43 -14.16 -1.44
C PRO A 136 2.34 -15.52 -0.76
N ALA A 137 2.56 -16.59 -1.53
CA ALA A 137 2.37 -17.95 -1.03
C ALA A 137 3.56 -18.44 -0.19
N ASP A 138 3.27 -19.32 0.76
CA ASP A 138 4.26 -19.96 1.65
C ASP A 138 5.28 -20.86 0.90
N ALA A 139 4.98 -21.21 -0.34
CA ALA A 139 5.86 -22.02 -1.19
C ALA A 139 7.02 -21.21 -1.79
N ASP A 140 7.07 -19.90 -1.61
CA ASP A 140 8.19 -19.08 -2.05
C ASP A 140 9.47 -19.49 -1.27
N PRO A 141 10.54 -19.96 -1.98
CA PRO A 141 11.79 -20.34 -1.33
C PRO A 141 12.43 -19.22 -0.52
N GLN A 142 12.29 -17.97 -0.97
CA GLN A 142 12.82 -16.79 -0.27
C GLN A 142 12.11 -16.57 1.07
N ALA A 143 10.83 -16.86 1.16
CA ALA A 143 10.06 -16.74 2.39
C ALA A 143 10.54 -17.67 3.52
N ARG A 144 11.30 -18.72 3.18
CA ARG A 144 11.81 -19.72 4.15
C ARG A 144 13.21 -19.45 4.67
N VAL A 145 14.03 -18.72 3.89
CA VAL A 145 15.46 -18.60 4.20
C VAL A 145 15.71 -17.56 5.29
N ASP A 146 14.95 -16.48 5.33
CA ASP A 146 15.29 -15.32 6.18
C ASP A 146 14.40 -15.19 7.42
N GLY A 147 13.42 -16.08 7.62
CA GLY A 147 12.38 -15.87 8.65
C GLY A 147 11.48 -14.66 8.36
N VAL A 148 11.90 -13.85 7.40
CA VAL A 148 11.23 -12.68 6.86
C VAL A 148 10.51 -13.15 5.60
N GLY A 149 9.29 -13.63 5.74
CA GLY A 149 8.52 -14.09 4.59
C GLY A 149 8.20 -12.97 3.62
N ALA A 150 8.07 -13.29 2.34
CA ALA A 150 7.45 -12.40 1.39
C ALA A 150 6.05 -12.02 1.90
N GLY A 151 5.87 -10.75 2.18
CA GLY A 151 4.60 -10.18 2.60
C GLY A 151 4.45 -8.81 1.98
N GLU A 152 3.24 -8.51 1.57
CA GLU A 152 2.90 -7.26 0.91
C GLU A 152 1.87 -6.49 1.74
N TRP A 153 1.89 -5.17 1.62
CA TRP A 153 0.85 -4.31 2.15
C TRP A 153 -0.34 -4.31 1.20
N PHE A 154 -1.48 -4.74 1.72
CA PHE A 154 -2.78 -4.62 1.06
C PHE A 154 -3.54 -3.46 1.69
N TRP A 155 -4.25 -2.69 0.87
CA TRP A 155 -4.95 -1.49 1.30
C TRP A 155 -6.38 -1.49 0.81
N SER A 156 -7.30 -1.06 1.67
CA SER A 156 -8.71 -0.85 1.35
C SER A 156 -9.11 0.58 1.65
N GLU A 157 -9.73 1.26 0.70
CA GLU A 157 -10.24 2.61 0.90
C GLU A 157 -11.44 2.59 1.84
N VAL A 158 -11.47 3.56 2.76
CA VAL A 158 -12.54 3.73 3.74
C VAL A 158 -13.07 5.17 3.72
N PRO A 159 -14.36 5.38 4.05
CA PRO A 159 -14.88 6.73 4.19
C PRO A 159 -14.11 7.55 5.24
N MET A 160 -13.76 8.78 4.91
CA MET A 160 -13.08 9.71 5.83
C MET A 160 -13.87 9.92 7.14
N SER A 161 -15.20 9.82 7.10
CA SER A 161 -16.06 9.93 8.28
C SER A 161 -15.85 8.84 9.33
N MET A 162 -15.20 7.74 8.96
CA MET A 162 -14.85 6.66 9.91
C MET A 162 -13.54 6.92 10.63
N VAL A 163 -12.72 7.84 10.12
CA VAL A 163 -11.42 8.18 10.74
C VAL A 163 -11.62 9.15 11.89
N SER A 164 -11.04 8.84 13.03
CA SER A 164 -11.03 9.73 14.19
C SER A 164 -9.77 10.58 14.21
N PHE A 165 -9.95 11.90 14.27
CA PHE A 165 -8.89 12.90 14.44
C PHE A 165 -8.72 13.37 15.90
N THR A 166 -9.65 13.00 16.76
CA THR A 166 -9.66 13.44 18.16
C THR A 166 -9.55 12.29 19.16
N GLY A 167 -9.91 11.09 18.74
CA GLY A 167 -9.87 9.87 19.53
C GLY A 167 -9.15 8.74 18.80
N PRO A 168 -9.02 7.58 19.43
CA PRO A 168 -8.32 6.45 18.82
C PRO A 168 -9.06 5.90 17.61
N ASN A 169 -8.29 5.27 16.70
CA ASN A 169 -8.79 4.47 15.61
C ASN A 169 -8.51 2.99 15.92
N TYR A 170 -9.55 2.19 16.04
CA TYR A 170 -9.40 0.74 16.22
C TYR A 170 -9.48 0.06 14.85
N LEU A 171 -8.44 -0.69 14.49
CA LEU A 171 -8.43 -1.53 13.30
C LEU A 171 -8.57 -2.99 13.70
N ILE A 172 -9.28 -3.75 12.89
CA ILE A 172 -9.41 -5.20 13.03
C ILE A 172 -9.16 -5.89 11.69
N ILE A 173 -8.56 -7.07 11.72
CA ILE A 173 -8.41 -7.96 10.56
C ILE A 173 -8.89 -9.36 10.90
N TRP A 174 -9.63 -9.99 9.99
CA TRP A 174 -10.19 -11.34 10.14
C TRP A 174 -10.48 -11.98 8.78
N SER A 175 -10.95 -13.22 8.81
CA SER A 175 -11.43 -13.90 7.61
C SER A 175 -12.80 -14.57 7.85
N PRO A 176 -13.77 -14.46 6.94
CA PRO A 176 -15.00 -15.26 6.97
C PRO A 176 -14.79 -16.70 6.47
N SER A 177 -13.61 -17.06 5.99
CA SER A 177 -13.32 -18.38 5.44
C SER A 177 -13.22 -19.43 6.54
N ASN A 178 -14.16 -20.34 6.60
CA ASN A 178 -14.19 -21.43 7.60
C ASN A 178 -13.04 -22.44 7.49
N TYR A 179 -12.25 -22.37 6.42
CA TYR A 179 -10.97 -23.10 6.28
C TYR A 179 -9.85 -22.50 7.12
N PHE A 180 -9.91 -21.23 7.47
CA PHE A 180 -8.85 -20.49 8.15
C PHE A 180 -8.99 -20.60 9.67
N THR A 181 -8.80 -21.80 10.19
CA THR A 181 -8.93 -22.11 11.62
C THR A 181 -7.60 -22.37 12.32
N ARG A 182 -6.48 -22.29 11.60
CA ARG A 182 -5.12 -22.54 12.10
C ARG A 182 -4.06 -21.97 11.16
N ALA A 183 -2.85 -21.76 11.67
CA ALA A 183 -1.73 -21.23 10.91
C ALA A 183 -1.34 -22.05 9.67
N SER A 184 -1.61 -23.36 9.67
CA SER A 184 -1.32 -24.23 8.52
C SER A 184 -2.35 -24.14 7.39
N SER A 185 -3.42 -23.38 7.55
CA SER A 185 -4.45 -23.22 6.51
C SER A 185 -4.75 -21.78 6.12
N ALA A 186 -4.32 -20.81 6.93
CA ALA A 186 -4.64 -19.41 6.77
C ALA A 186 -3.41 -18.56 6.41
N PRO A 187 -3.58 -17.39 5.78
CA PRO A 187 -2.50 -16.45 5.58
C PRO A 187 -2.01 -15.87 6.92
N ILE A 188 -0.76 -15.43 6.94
CA ILE A 188 -0.09 -14.94 8.15
C ILE A 188 0.02 -13.42 8.10
N LEU A 189 -0.28 -12.79 9.22
CA LEU A 189 -0.11 -11.36 9.45
C LEU A 189 1.34 -11.06 9.85
N ALA A 190 1.96 -10.06 9.26
CA ALA A 190 3.26 -9.59 9.71
C ALA A 190 3.15 -8.87 11.06
N ALA A 191 4.27 -8.79 11.77
CA ALA A 191 4.39 -8.11 13.04
C ALA A 191 5.71 -7.35 13.17
N ALA A 192 5.74 -6.38 14.09
CA ALA A 192 6.94 -5.72 14.57
C ALA A 192 7.14 -6.01 16.06
N GLU A 193 8.39 -6.08 16.51
CA GLU A 193 8.71 -6.08 17.94
C GLU A 193 8.67 -4.65 18.47
N LEU A 194 8.24 -4.51 19.71
CA LEU A 194 8.35 -3.26 20.46
C LEU A 194 9.48 -3.43 21.48
N ASP A 195 10.42 -2.49 21.47
CA ASP A 195 11.60 -2.52 22.36
C ASP A 195 11.28 -2.21 23.82
N GLU A 196 10.09 -1.72 24.15
CA GLU A 196 9.72 -1.31 25.48
C GLU A 196 8.91 -2.37 26.22
N ALA A 197 9.57 -3.10 27.10
CA ALA A 197 8.91 -3.91 28.12
C ALA A 197 8.11 -3.00 29.07
N GLY A 198 6.78 -3.05 28.99
CA GLY A 198 5.89 -2.31 29.88
C GLY A 198 5.00 -1.27 29.22
N ALA A 199 5.02 -1.13 27.90
CA ALA A 199 4.04 -0.32 27.18
C ALA A 199 2.62 -0.87 27.42
N GLN A 200 1.66 0.02 27.65
CA GLN A 200 0.26 -0.37 27.76
C GLN A 200 -0.16 -1.06 26.45
N ALA A 201 -0.83 -2.21 26.57
CA ALA A 201 -1.29 -2.95 25.40
C ALA A 201 -2.10 -2.07 24.44
N GLN A 202 -1.66 -2.01 23.20
CA GLN A 202 -2.34 -1.32 22.09
C GLN A 202 -2.76 -2.31 21.00
N ALA A 203 -2.53 -3.61 21.23
CA ALA A 203 -2.89 -4.69 20.34
C ALA A 203 -3.53 -5.84 21.11
N TRP A 204 -4.46 -6.54 20.47
CA TRP A 204 -5.18 -7.67 21.04
C TRP A 204 -5.41 -8.75 19.98
N ASN A 205 -5.54 -9.97 20.46
CA ASN A 205 -6.03 -11.08 19.67
C ASN A 205 -7.40 -11.50 20.21
N ASN A 206 -8.36 -11.76 19.32
CA ASN A 206 -9.69 -12.20 19.66
C ASN A 206 -9.99 -13.54 19.00
N HIS A 207 -10.22 -14.58 19.81
CA HIS A 207 -10.53 -15.94 19.38
C HIS A 207 -12.03 -16.28 19.36
N SER A 208 -12.85 -15.40 19.91
CA SER A 208 -14.32 -15.60 19.97
C SER A 208 -15.04 -15.20 18.71
N LEU A 209 -14.36 -14.49 17.80
CA LEU A 209 -14.90 -14.09 16.52
C LEU A 209 -14.92 -15.28 15.55
N LEU A 210 -16.09 -15.58 15.03
CA LEU A 210 -16.28 -16.67 14.08
C LEU A 210 -16.69 -16.09 12.71
N GLY A 211 -15.71 -15.69 11.93
CA GLY A 211 -15.86 -15.26 10.56
C GLY A 211 -16.60 -13.94 10.32
N VAL A 212 -16.89 -13.20 11.41
CA VAL A 212 -17.59 -11.91 11.37
C VAL A 212 -16.94 -10.94 12.36
N PRO A 213 -16.99 -9.64 12.12
CA PRO A 213 -16.58 -8.68 13.13
C PRO A 213 -17.52 -8.74 14.34
N PRO A 214 -17.06 -8.39 15.55
CA PRO A 214 -17.89 -8.37 16.72
C PRO A 214 -19.11 -7.47 16.52
N ARG A 215 -20.30 -8.02 16.75
CA ARG A 215 -21.55 -7.28 16.59
C ARG A 215 -21.99 -6.53 17.84
N SER A 216 -21.33 -6.76 18.96
CA SER A 216 -21.76 -6.18 20.24
C SER A 216 -21.03 -4.88 20.54
N ALA A 217 -21.71 -3.96 21.19
CA ALA A 217 -21.09 -2.82 21.84
C ALA A 217 -20.19 -3.25 23.03
N ALA A 218 -20.14 -4.53 23.34
CA ALA A 218 -19.21 -5.06 24.30
C ALA A 218 -17.80 -5.00 23.76
N ASN A 219 -16.87 -4.80 24.66
CA ASN A 219 -15.44 -4.75 24.37
C ASN A 219 -14.99 -6.04 23.67
N SER A 220 -14.56 -5.90 22.41
CA SER A 220 -14.05 -7.00 21.60
C SER A 220 -12.59 -7.33 21.89
N LEU A 221 -11.96 -6.60 22.80
CA LEU A 221 -10.58 -6.79 23.21
C LEU A 221 -10.51 -7.99 24.16
N GLU A 222 -9.85 -9.07 23.75
CA GLU A 222 -9.72 -10.27 24.58
C GLU A 222 -8.31 -10.40 25.15
N THR A 223 -7.39 -10.92 24.37
CA THR A 223 -6.03 -11.21 24.82
C THR A 223 -5.10 -10.06 24.44
N PRO A 224 -4.62 -9.27 25.42
CA PRO A 224 -3.70 -8.18 25.15
C PRO A 224 -2.32 -8.70 24.73
N ILE A 225 -1.68 -7.95 23.84
CA ILE A 225 -0.33 -8.22 23.33
C ILE A 225 0.53 -7.01 23.72
N THR A 226 1.69 -7.24 24.33
CA THR A 226 2.50 -6.17 24.91
C THR A 226 3.87 -5.99 24.30
N ASN A 227 4.43 -7.02 23.66
CA ASN A 227 5.81 -7.01 23.18
C ASN A 227 5.95 -7.03 21.65
N ILE A 228 4.87 -7.26 20.95
CA ILE A 228 4.79 -7.26 19.49
C ILE A 228 3.48 -6.64 19.05
N VAL A 229 3.48 -6.04 17.85
CA VAL A 229 2.29 -5.44 17.26
C VAL A 229 2.04 -5.98 15.87
N PRO A 230 0.78 -6.32 15.54
CA PRO A 230 0.38 -6.74 14.21
C PRO A 230 0.50 -5.58 13.21
N ALA A 231 0.84 -5.92 11.97
CA ALA A 231 1.04 -4.99 10.86
C ALA A 231 -0.29 -4.46 10.33
N LEU A 232 -0.94 -3.61 11.10
CA LEU A 232 -2.14 -2.88 10.71
C LEU A 232 -1.83 -1.38 10.70
N ALA A 233 -2.30 -0.67 9.68
CA ALA A 233 -2.02 0.75 9.51
C ALA A 233 -3.22 1.51 8.92
N LEU A 234 -3.27 2.81 9.21
CA LEU A 234 -4.14 3.79 8.59
C LEU A 234 -3.28 4.67 7.67
N LYS A 235 -3.65 4.81 6.42
CA LYS A 235 -2.99 5.67 5.44
C LYS A 235 -3.94 6.81 5.05
N LEU A 236 -3.46 8.04 5.18
CA LEU A 236 -4.18 9.26 4.87
C LEU A 236 -3.50 9.95 3.69
N VAL A 237 -4.27 10.27 2.68
CA VAL A 237 -3.77 10.93 1.48
C VAL A 237 -4.28 12.37 1.49
N PRO A 238 -3.39 13.38 1.51
CA PRO A 238 -3.80 14.77 1.41
C PRO A 238 -4.49 15.05 0.07
N PRO A 239 -5.24 16.16 -0.05
CA PRO A 239 -5.76 16.61 -1.34
C PRO A 239 -4.58 16.78 -2.30
N ALA A 240 -4.83 16.50 -3.57
CA ALA A 240 -3.91 16.96 -4.59
C ALA A 240 -3.76 18.50 -4.44
N PRO A 241 -2.55 19.06 -4.61
CA PRO A 241 -2.38 20.50 -4.56
C PRO A 241 -3.37 21.16 -5.52
N ASP A 242 -3.89 22.31 -5.06
CA ASP A 242 -5.00 23.07 -5.66
C ASP A 242 -5.04 23.07 -7.18
N GLU A 243 -6.27 23.08 -7.69
CA GLU A 243 -6.70 22.96 -9.10
C GLU A 243 -5.56 22.93 -10.09
N PRO A 244 -5.31 21.78 -10.73
CA PRO A 244 -4.22 21.72 -11.67
C PRO A 244 -4.44 22.81 -12.73
N ALA A 245 -3.45 23.65 -12.93
CA ALA A 245 -3.45 24.63 -14.02
C ALA A 245 -3.73 23.97 -15.37
N VAL A 246 -3.64 22.64 -15.41
CA VAL A 246 -3.98 21.75 -16.51
C VAL A 246 -5.06 20.76 -16.09
N SER A 247 -6.22 20.80 -16.75
CA SER A 247 -7.24 19.75 -16.62
C SER A 247 -7.01 18.65 -17.66
N VAL A 248 -7.20 17.39 -17.27
CA VAL A 248 -7.12 16.23 -18.18
C VAL A 248 -8.45 15.51 -18.18
N ASN A 249 -9.09 15.45 -19.36
CA ASN A 249 -10.46 14.97 -19.54
C ASN A 249 -10.55 13.92 -20.63
N ASP A 250 -11.71 13.29 -20.78
CA ASP A 250 -12.07 12.40 -21.88
C ASP A 250 -11.14 11.21 -22.05
N LEU A 251 -10.65 10.64 -20.93
CA LEU A 251 -9.81 9.46 -21.01
C LEU A 251 -10.56 8.28 -21.63
N THR A 252 -10.04 7.78 -22.72
CA THR A 252 -10.57 6.60 -23.42
C THR A 252 -9.50 5.56 -23.62
N LEU A 253 -9.89 4.29 -23.45
CA LEU A 253 -9.06 3.13 -23.67
C LEU A 253 -9.61 2.31 -24.84
N ALA A 254 -8.77 1.97 -25.81
CA ALA A 254 -9.12 1.10 -26.91
C ALA A 254 -8.01 0.10 -27.18
N ARG A 255 -8.35 -1.08 -27.74
CA ARG A 255 -7.36 -2.05 -28.21
C ARG A 255 -7.23 -1.97 -29.72
N ALA A 256 -6.00 -1.83 -30.20
CA ALA A 256 -5.63 -1.95 -31.59
C ALA A 256 -4.68 -3.14 -31.78
N GLY A 257 -5.23 -4.31 -32.05
CA GLY A 257 -4.49 -5.57 -32.04
C GLY A 257 -3.92 -5.88 -30.65
N LYS A 258 -2.60 -6.01 -30.57
CA LYS A 258 -1.89 -6.27 -29.30
C LYS A 258 -1.53 -4.99 -28.51
N ARG A 259 -1.83 -3.80 -29.04
CA ARG A 259 -1.49 -2.53 -28.41
C ARG A 259 -2.70 -1.96 -27.65
N LEU A 260 -2.45 -1.33 -26.52
CA LEU A 260 -3.41 -0.49 -25.83
C LEU A 260 -3.26 0.95 -26.38
N LEU A 261 -4.35 1.51 -26.88
CA LEU A 261 -4.44 2.91 -27.22
C LEU A 261 -5.09 3.66 -26.07
N VAL A 262 -4.39 4.68 -25.58
CA VAL A 262 -4.88 5.58 -24.55
C VAL A 262 -5.01 6.96 -25.17
N ARG A 263 -6.19 7.55 -25.08
CA ARG A 263 -6.46 8.89 -25.61
C ARG A 263 -7.12 9.73 -24.52
N PHE A 264 -6.71 10.99 -24.44
CA PHE A 264 -7.35 11.99 -23.58
C PHE A 264 -7.18 13.40 -24.16
N SER A 265 -7.93 14.35 -23.64
CA SER A 265 -7.75 15.77 -23.86
C SER A 265 -7.06 16.41 -22.65
N ALA A 266 -6.26 17.43 -22.88
CA ALA A 266 -5.71 18.27 -21.83
C ALA A 266 -6.02 19.73 -22.19
N ALA A 267 -6.56 20.46 -21.23
CA ALA A 267 -6.88 21.87 -21.35
C ALA A 267 -6.18 22.65 -20.22
N GLY A 268 -5.65 23.81 -20.56
CA GLY A 268 -4.90 24.71 -19.68
C GLY A 268 -4.05 25.65 -20.52
N GLU A 269 -3.63 26.73 -19.93
CA GLU A 269 -2.65 27.61 -20.56
C GLU A 269 -1.29 26.90 -20.54
N ASP A 270 -0.63 26.81 -21.70
CA ASP A 270 0.74 26.32 -21.84
C ASP A 270 1.01 24.87 -21.38
N VAL A 271 0.22 23.90 -21.84
CA VAL A 271 0.53 22.47 -21.63
C VAL A 271 1.91 22.15 -22.24
N ALA A 272 2.88 21.84 -21.41
CA ALA A 272 4.24 21.54 -21.82
C ALA A 272 4.41 20.10 -22.33
N ASP A 273 3.86 19.14 -21.60
CA ASP A 273 3.91 17.72 -21.95
C ASP A 273 2.78 16.90 -21.33
N ALA A 274 2.55 15.72 -21.89
CA ALA A 274 1.57 14.77 -21.42
C ALA A 274 2.11 13.33 -21.54
N TRP A 275 1.61 12.42 -20.67
CA TRP A 275 1.98 11.00 -20.66
C TRP A 275 0.87 10.14 -20.05
N VAL A 276 1.10 8.83 -20.03
CA VAL A 276 0.19 7.84 -19.46
C VAL A 276 0.86 7.15 -18.28
N GLU A 277 0.11 6.98 -17.23
CA GLU A 277 0.50 6.23 -16.04
C GLU A 277 -0.44 5.06 -15.78
N VAL A 278 0.08 4.05 -15.07
CA VAL A 278 -0.64 2.86 -14.66
C VAL A 278 -0.47 2.63 -13.17
N SER A 279 -1.50 2.07 -12.54
CA SER A 279 -1.49 1.69 -11.13
C SER A 279 -2.27 0.41 -10.90
N ARG A 280 -1.89 -0.38 -9.89
CA ARG A 280 -2.66 -1.53 -9.40
C ARG A 280 -3.67 -1.13 -8.34
N ASP A 281 -3.36 -0.14 -7.55
CA ASP A 281 -4.07 0.24 -6.32
C ASP A 281 -4.58 1.69 -6.31
N ARG A 282 -4.37 2.44 -7.40
CA ARG A 282 -4.63 3.87 -7.55
C ARG A 282 -3.78 4.78 -6.66
N LEU A 283 -2.73 4.25 -6.05
CA LEU A 283 -1.86 4.96 -5.13
C LEU A 283 -0.49 5.15 -5.74
N ASP A 284 0.12 4.04 -6.12
CA ASP A 284 1.43 4.04 -6.77
C ASP A 284 1.24 4.03 -8.27
N TRP A 285 1.74 5.11 -8.92
CA TRP A 285 1.59 5.32 -10.35
C TRP A 285 2.92 5.25 -11.07
N GLU A 286 3.00 4.41 -12.08
CA GLU A 286 4.17 4.24 -12.92
C GLU A 286 3.91 4.79 -14.32
N ARG A 287 4.83 5.61 -14.85
CA ARG A 287 4.75 6.10 -16.21
C ARG A 287 5.12 5.01 -17.22
N ILE A 288 4.19 4.71 -18.12
CA ILE A 288 4.35 3.67 -19.15
C ILE A 288 4.50 4.20 -20.58
N SER A 289 4.32 5.50 -20.80
CA SER A 289 4.46 6.13 -22.11
C SER A 289 5.65 7.08 -22.19
N LYS A 290 6.02 7.45 -23.41
CA LYS A 290 6.89 8.62 -23.67
C LYS A 290 6.10 9.90 -23.43
N LEU A 291 6.82 11.02 -23.21
CA LEU A 291 6.23 12.35 -23.15
C LEU A 291 5.78 12.78 -24.56
N GLN A 292 4.62 13.41 -24.63
CA GLN A 292 4.09 14.03 -25.85
C GLN A 292 3.81 15.51 -25.59
N ARG A 293 4.41 16.39 -26.38
CA ARG A 293 4.38 17.84 -26.18
C ARG A 293 3.26 18.58 -26.90
N ARG A 294 2.51 17.91 -27.75
CA ARG A 294 1.46 18.54 -28.57
C ARG A 294 0.25 17.62 -28.70
N PRO A 295 -0.97 18.17 -28.70
CA PRO A 295 -2.16 17.40 -29.00
C PRO A 295 -2.18 16.95 -30.48
N PRO A 296 -2.96 15.93 -30.85
CA PRO A 296 -3.84 15.17 -29.98
C PRO A 296 -3.04 14.17 -29.11
N TYR A 297 -3.39 14.04 -27.82
CA TYR A 297 -2.73 13.12 -26.92
C TYR A 297 -3.24 11.71 -27.13
N VAL A 298 -2.53 10.96 -27.95
CA VAL A 298 -2.85 9.56 -28.31
C VAL A 298 -1.59 8.71 -28.12
N PHE A 299 -1.65 7.79 -27.20
CA PHE A 299 -0.51 6.95 -26.83
C PHE A 299 -0.76 5.50 -27.22
N GLY A 300 0.09 4.97 -28.07
CA GLY A 300 0.15 3.54 -28.37
C GLY A 300 1.10 2.83 -27.41
N ILE A 301 0.57 2.16 -26.41
CA ILE A 301 1.36 1.40 -25.44
C ILE A 301 1.77 0.08 -26.10
N ALA A 302 3.07 -0.18 -26.13
CA ALA A 302 3.62 -1.39 -26.71
C ALA A 302 3.18 -2.64 -25.93
N PRO A 303 3.05 -3.81 -26.56
CA PRO A 303 2.54 -5.02 -25.92
C PRO A 303 3.26 -5.41 -24.64
N GLU A 304 4.57 -5.24 -24.61
CA GLU A 304 5.44 -5.54 -23.46
C GLU A 304 5.25 -4.59 -22.26
N LYS A 305 4.67 -3.41 -22.50
CA LYS A 305 4.32 -2.41 -21.50
C LYS A 305 2.82 -2.29 -21.26
N THR A 306 2.03 -3.10 -21.96
CA THR A 306 0.57 -3.06 -21.81
C THR A 306 0.22 -3.64 -20.45
N PRO A 307 -0.44 -2.85 -19.58
CA PRO A 307 -0.80 -3.32 -18.25
C PRO A 307 -1.80 -4.47 -18.31
N ALA A 308 -1.81 -5.30 -17.27
CA ALA A 308 -2.75 -6.40 -17.13
C ALA A 308 -4.20 -5.90 -17.02
N PRO A 309 -5.20 -6.70 -17.42
CA PRO A 309 -6.60 -6.42 -17.11
C PRO A 309 -6.81 -6.24 -15.60
N GLY A 310 -7.68 -5.29 -15.23
CA GLY A 310 -7.94 -4.94 -13.82
C GLY A 310 -7.02 -3.85 -13.26
N MET A 311 -5.93 -3.51 -13.94
CA MET A 311 -5.12 -2.35 -13.58
C MET A 311 -5.79 -1.04 -14.00
N TYR A 312 -5.43 0.05 -13.36
CA TYR A 312 -5.92 1.39 -13.65
C TYR A 312 -4.94 2.15 -14.52
N VAL A 313 -5.49 2.99 -15.41
CA VAL A 313 -4.74 3.88 -16.30
C VAL A 313 -5.25 5.29 -16.09
N ARG A 314 -4.36 6.27 -16.08
CA ARG A 314 -4.70 7.69 -16.14
C ARG A 314 -3.86 8.43 -17.16
N GLY A 315 -4.44 9.47 -17.75
CA GLY A 315 -3.73 10.50 -18.49
C GLY A 315 -3.17 11.53 -17.54
N VAL A 316 -2.00 12.03 -17.84
CA VAL A 316 -1.33 13.06 -17.06
C VAL A 316 -0.87 14.15 -18.02
N ALA A 317 -1.03 15.41 -17.65
CA ALA A 317 -0.47 16.53 -18.38
C ALA A 317 0.19 17.52 -17.41
N ARG A 318 1.21 18.22 -17.88
CA ARG A 318 1.96 19.18 -17.11
C ARG A 318 2.09 20.47 -17.90
N ASP A 319 1.95 21.63 -17.26
CA ASP A 319 2.18 22.92 -17.85
C ASP A 319 3.65 23.34 -17.79
N VAL A 320 3.96 24.51 -18.35
CA VAL A 320 5.30 25.09 -18.34
C VAL A 320 5.78 25.52 -16.94
N SER A 321 4.87 25.72 -16.00
CA SER A 321 5.19 26.04 -14.60
C SER A 321 5.55 24.80 -13.78
N GLY A 322 5.24 23.59 -14.31
CA GLY A 322 5.43 22.32 -13.65
C GLY A 322 4.18 21.81 -12.92
N ALA A 323 3.07 22.54 -12.93
CA ALA A 323 1.81 22.07 -12.36
C ALA A 323 1.25 20.90 -13.18
N VAL A 324 0.74 19.86 -12.48
CA VAL A 324 0.35 18.58 -13.08
C VAL A 324 -1.14 18.34 -12.89
N GLY A 325 -1.82 17.99 -13.98
CA GLY A 325 -3.22 17.56 -13.98
C GLY A 325 -3.35 16.08 -14.31
N TYR A 326 -4.40 15.46 -13.79
CA TYR A 326 -4.68 14.03 -13.94
C TYR A 326 -6.11 13.81 -14.44
N SER A 327 -6.30 12.82 -15.31
CA SER A 327 -7.65 12.34 -15.62
C SER A 327 -8.20 11.47 -14.49
N ASP A 328 -9.51 11.28 -14.48
CA ASP A 328 -10.09 10.17 -13.74
C ASP A 328 -9.48 8.86 -14.22
N PRO A 329 -9.15 7.94 -13.29
CA PRO A 329 -8.58 6.65 -13.65
C PRO A 329 -9.62 5.75 -14.33
N ALA A 330 -9.24 5.14 -15.45
CA ALA A 330 -10.03 4.11 -16.10
C ALA A 330 -9.41 2.72 -15.89
N MET A 331 -10.24 1.74 -15.55
CA MET A 331 -9.79 0.36 -15.41
C MET A 331 -9.66 -0.31 -16.77
N ILE A 332 -8.58 -1.07 -16.98
CA ILE A 332 -8.39 -1.87 -18.19
C ILE A 332 -9.37 -3.04 -18.17
N PRO A 333 -10.29 -3.11 -19.15
CA PRO A 333 -11.29 -4.17 -19.17
C PRO A 333 -10.65 -5.54 -19.41
N TYR A 334 -11.22 -6.57 -18.79
CA TYR A 334 -10.93 -7.94 -19.14
C TYR A 334 -11.40 -8.20 -20.57
N ALA A 335 -10.62 -8.99 -21.34
CA ALA A 335 -11.07 -9.40 -22.66
C ALA A 335 -12.39 -10.19 -22.50
N PRO A 336 -13.42 -9.91 -23.32
CA PRO A 336 -14.59 -10.79 -23.33
C PRO A 336 -14.12 -12.21 -23.68
N ARG A 337 -14.59 -13.16 -22.91
CA ARG A 337 -14.38 -14.61 -23.14
C ARG A 337 -15.12 -15.06 -24.37
#